data_e3be4a790002ce1d525b84f9cc766732
#
_entry.id   e3be4a790002ce1d525b84f9cc766732
#
_cell.length_a   1.000
_cell.length_b   1.000
_cell.length_c   1.000
_cell.angle_alpha   90.00
_cell.angle_beta   90.00
_cell.angle_gamma   90.00
#
_symmetry.space_group_name_H-M   'P 1'
#
loop_
_entity.id
_entity.type
_entity.pdbx_description
1 polymer ?
#
loop_
_entity_poly.entity_id
_entity_poly.type
_entity_poly.pdbx_seq_one_letter_code
_entity_poly.pdbx_strand_id
1 'polypeptide(L)'
;QNKVPQATQVSAYGLTEVGGVTSFGSPDDTLEHRLTTCGKPWPEVEIRILDPETNEVMNNEEKGLIEIKGPHVFSGYLNDKEATKNALSDDGWFSTGDIGSLTNDGYIRFHGRIKDMLKVGGENVAALEIEAYFDSHEKILISQVVGVDDDHLGEVPAVFIEKKPGTEISKEELIDFCKGQISNFKIPRYIVFVDEWPMSSTKVQKFKLKNLDLGEKVFG
;
A
#
# COMPACT_ATOMS: atom_id res chain seq x y z
N GLN A 1 -16.83 9.23 -8.72
CA GLN A 1 -17.89 9.14 -9.76
C GLN A 1 -18.72 10.41 -9.89
N ASN A 2 -19.00 11.15 -8.80
CA ASN A 2 -19.87 12.33 -8.88
C ASN A 2 -19.28 13.52 -9.70
N LYS A 3 -17.97 13.57 -9.92
CA LYS A 3 -17.34 14.62 -10.72
C LYS A 3 -17.27 14.31 -12.22
N VAL A 4 -17.34 13.03 -12.60
CA VAL A 4 -17.29 12.57 -13.98
C VAL A 4 -18.29 11.40 -14.15
N PRO A 5 -19.60 11.65 -14.12
CA PRO A 5 -20.62 10.61 -14.05
C PRO A 5 -20.65 9.66 -15.26
N GLN A 6 -20.04 10.04 -16.37
CA GLN A 6 -19.97 9.24 -17.60
C GLN A 6 -18.70 8.37 -17.70
N ALA A 7 -17.74 8.53 -16.77
CA ALA A 7 -16.50 7.77 -16.79
C ALA A 7 -16.66 6.46 -16.01
N THR A 8 -16.20 5.37 -16.60
CA THR A 8 -16.03 4.11 -15.90
C THR A 8 -14.63 4.07 -15.35
N GLN A 9 -14.50 4.04 -14.02
CA GLN A 9 -13.23 3.95 -13.35
C GLN A 9 -12.79 2.50 -13.29
N VAL A 10 -11.56 2.23 -13.69
CA VAL A 10 -10.87 0.94 -13.58
C VAL A 10 -9.53 1.12 -12.91
N SER A 11 -9.05 0.09 -12.24
CA SER A 11 -7.73 0.08 -11.60
C SER A 11 -6.73 -0.73 -12.43
N ALA A 12 -5.45 -0.47 -12.23
CA ALA A 12 -4.35 -1.20 -12.84
C ALA A 12 -3.27 -1.44 -11.80
N TYR A 13 -2.45 -2.46 -12.00
CA TYR A 13 -1.26 -2.71 -11.20
C TYR A 13 -0.04 -2.83 -12.10
N GLY A 14 1.06 -2.27 -11.65
CA GLY A 14 2.33 -2.36 -12.33
C GLY A 14 3.39 -1.45 -11.73
N LEU A 15 4.61 -1.61 -12.22
CA LEU A 15 5.80 -0.89 -11.77
C LEU A 15 6.79 -0.77 -12.94
N THR A 16 7.81 0.05 -12.78
CA THR A 16 8.79 0.34 -13.85
C THR A 16 9.45 -0.92 -14.38
N GLU A 17 9.75 -1.87 -13.50
CA GLU A 17 10.44 -3.13 -13.77
C GLU A 17 9.62 -4.08 -14.67
N VAL A 18 8.33 -3.82 -14.83
CA VAL A 18 7.42 -4.57 -15.73
C VAL A 18 6.83 -3.68 -16.84
N GLY A 19 7.58 -2.65 -17.25
CA GLY A 19 7.14 -1.76 -18.34
C GLY A 19 5.95 -0.85 -18.00
N GLY A 20 5.63 -0.70 -16.71
CA GLY A 20 4.60 0.21 -16.21
C GLY A 20 3.30 -0.46 -15.78
N VAL A 21 2.73 -1.36 -16.55
CA VAL A 21 1.45 -2.03 -16.22
C VAL A 21 1.54 -3.52 -16.51
N THR A 22 1.09 -4.35 -15.57
CA THR A 22 1.06 -5.81 -15.68
C THR A 22 -0.34 -6.41 -15.59
N SER A 23 -1.28 -5.68 -14.98
CA SER A 23 -2.70 -6.03 -14.96
C SER A 23 -3.59 -4.82 -15.14
N PHE A 24 -4.77 -5.03 -15.66
CA PHE A 24 -5.72 -3.96 -15.95
C PHE A 24 -7.16 -4.44 -15.72
N GLY A 25 -7.98 -3.61 -15.07
CA GLY A 25 -9.41 -3.85 -14.94
C GLY A 25 -10.15 -3.55 -16.25
N SER A 26 -11.27 -4.21 -16.46
CA SER A 26 -12.17 -3.94 -17.58
C SER A 26 -13.31 -3.00 -17.16
N PRO A 27 -13.80 -2.12 -18.06
CA PRO A 27 -15.06 -1.42 -17.86
C PRO A 27 -16.26 -2.35 -17.64
N ASP A 28 -16.18 -3.58 -18.17
CA ASP A 28 -17.22 -4.61 -18.06
C ASP A 28 -17.13 -5.44 -16.77
N ASP A 29 -16.08 -5.25 -15.97
CA ASP A 29 -15.95 -5.89 -14.67
C ASP A 29 -17.05 -5.44 -13.72
N THR A 30 -17.42 -6.31 -12.79
CA THR A 30 -18.35 -5.96 -11.72
C THR A 30 -17.88 -4.74 -10.94
N LEU A 31 -18.79 -4.01 -10.32
CA LEU A 31 -18.43 -2.87 -9.47
C LEU A 31 -17.48 -3.30 -8.35
N GLU A 32 -17.71 -4.48 -7.77
CA GLU A 32 -16.83 -5.05 -6.73
C GLU A 32 -15.39 -5.21 -7.26
N HIS A 33 -15.18 -5.90 -8.39
CA HIS A 33 -13.84 -6.07 -8.96
C HIS A 33 -13.17 -4.73 -9.26
N ARG A 34 -13.89 -3.78 -9.84
CA ARG A 34 -13.34 -2.45 -10.15
C ARG A 34 -12.92 -1.64 -8.91
N LEU A 35 -13.60 -1.86 -7.77
CA LEU A 35 -13.31 -1.16 -6.52
C LEU A 35 -12.26 -1.87 -5.65
N THR A 36 -12.16 -3.20 -5.73
CA THR A 36 -11.38 -4.01 -4.78
C THR A 36 -10.18 -4.72 -5.41
N THR A 37 -10.02 -4.65 -6.74
CA THR A 37 -8.93 -5.33 -7.46
C THR A 37 -8.22 -4.39 -8.43
N CYS A 38 -7.07 -4.83 -8.91
CA CYS A 38 -6.28 -4.15 -9.94
C CYS A 38 -6.41 -4.82 -11.32
N GLY A 39 -7.49 -5.56 -11.54
CA GLY A 39 -7.74 -6.27 -12.79
C GLY A 39 -7.01 -7.62 -12.89
N LYS A 40 -7.06 -8.22 -14.08
CA LYS A 40 -6.38 -9.48 -14.41
C LYS A 40 -5.03 -9.24 -15.06
N PRO A 41 -4.06 -10.16 -14.89
CA PRO A 41 -2.82 -10.12 -15.64
C PRO A 41 -3.07 -10.12 -17.16
N TRP A 42 -2.18 -9.49 -17.90
CA TRP A 42 -2.19 -9.55 -19.35
C TRP A 42 -1.92 -10.97 -19.85
N PRO A 43 -2.32 -11.31 -21.07
CA PRO A 43 -1.88 -12.56 -21.70
C PRO A 43 -0.35 -12.70 -21.62
N GLU A 44 0.14 -13.93 -21.42
CA GLU A 44 1.58 -14.26 -21.28
C GLU A 44 2.24 -13.74 -19.99
N VAL A 45 1.47 -13.13 -19.06
CA VAL A 45 1.95 -12.74 -17.74
C VAL A 45 1.50 -13.75 -16.71
N GLU A 46 2.46 -14.32 -16.01
CA GLU A 46 2.22 -15.19 -14.88
C GLU A 46 2.42 -14.39 -13.59
N ILE A 47 1.53 -14.59 -12.63
CA ILE A 47 1.62 -14.01 -11.28
C ILE A 47 1.47 -15.13 -10.28
N ARG A 48 2.32 -15.13 -9.28
CA ARG A 48 2.19 -15.98 -8.10
C ARG A 48 2.31 -15.16 -6.82
N ILE A 49 1.73 -15.68 -5.78
CA ILE A 49 1.82 -15.11 -4.43
C ILE A 49 2.66 -16.06 -3.60
N LEU A 50 3.69 -15.54 -2.95
CA LEU A 50 4.57 -16.32 -2.09
C LEU A 50 4.42 -15.91 -0.64
N ASP A 51 4.49 -16.88 0.25
CA ASP A 51 4.72 -16.61 1.66
C ASP A 51 6.10 -15.95 1.84
N PRO A 52 6.19 -14.76 2.44
CA PRO A 52 7.45 -14.02 2.54
C PRO A 52 8.48 -14.66 3.48
N GLU A 53 8.08 -15.64 4.32
CA GLU A 53 8.96 -16.33 5.26
C GLU A 53 9.42 -17.68 4.71
N THR A 54 8.50 -18.47 4.12
CA THR A 54 8.79 -19.82 3.63
C THR A 54 9.10 -19.88 2.15
N ASN A 55 8.76 -18.83 1.36
CA ASN A 55 8.80 -18.79 -0.10
C ASN A 55 7.91 -19.87 -0.79
N GLU A 56 6.97 -20.43 -0.08
CA GLU A 56 5.99 -21.35 -0.66
C GLU A 56 4.89 -20.57 -1.42
N VAL A 57 4.37 -21.18 -2.50
CA VAL A 57 3.27 -20.58 -3.25
C VAL A 57 1.99 -20.66 -2.43
N MET A 58 1.38 -19.50 -2.20
CA MET A 58 0.13 -19.35 -1.47
C MET A 58 -1.07 -19.74 -2.32
N ASN A 59 -2.16 -20.16 -1.66
CA ASN A 59 -3.43 -20.36 -2.34
C ASN A 59 -4.08 -19.01 -2.70
N ASN A 60 -5.07 -19.07 -3.59
CA ASN A 60 -5.90 -17.89 -3.89
C ASN A 60 -6.56 -17.36 -2.61
N GLU A 61 -6.81 -16.05 -2.56
CA GLU A 61 -7.33 -15.25 -1.44
C GLU A 61 -6.32 -15.08 -0.28
N GLU A 62 -5.22 -15.84 -0.22
CA GLU A 62 -4.18 -15.65 0.80
C GLU A 62 -3.23 -14.51 0.41
N LYS A 63 -2.79 -13.74 1.41
CA LYS A 63 -1.90 -12.59 1.22
C LYS A 63 -0.45 -13.01 1.27
N GLY A 64 0.35 -12.53 0.34
CA GLY A 64 1.79 -12.78 0.30
C GLY A 64 2.49 -11.84 -0.67
N LEU A 65 3.77 -12.12 -0.92
CA LEU A 65 4.61 -11.36 -1.84
C LEU A 65 4.20 -11.63 -3.29
N ILE A 66 3.95 -10.57 -4.05
CA ILE A 66 3.65 -10.68 -5.48
C ILE A 66 4.93 -10.93 -6.25
N GLU A 67 4.96 -12.01 -7.03
CA GLU A 67 5.98 -12.24 -8.05
C GLU A 67 5.38 -12.30 -9.43
N ILE A 68 6.12 -11.77 -10.41
CA ILE A 68 5.68 -11.62 -11.80
C ILE A 68 6.68 -12.27 -12.73
N LYS A 69 6.19 -13.00 -13.72
CA LYS A 69 6.98 -13.54 -14.81
C LYS A 69 6.30 -13.24 -16.13
N GLY A 70 7.09 -12.84 -17.13
CA GLY A 70 6.56 -12.54 -18.45
C GLY A 70 7.55 -11.81 -19.34
N PRO A 71 7.24 -11.62 -20.62
CA PRO A 71 8.16 -11.02 -21.59
C PRO A 71 8.44 -9.52 -21.35
N HIS A 72 7.64 -8.87 -20.53
CA HIS A 72 7.75 -7.44 -20.20
C HIS A 72 8.56 -7.17 -18.93
N VAL A 73 9.01 -8.21 -18.22
CA VAL A 73 9.90 -8.08 -17.07
C VAL A 73 11.27 -7.59 -17.54
N PHE A 74 11.81 -6.58 -16.87
CA PHE A 74 13.10 -5.99 -17.21
C PHE A 74 14.27 -7.00 -17.07
N SER A 75 15.40 -6.70 -17.68
CA SER A 75 16.58 -7.58 -17.62
C SER A 75 17.48 -7.28 -16.40
N GLY A 76 17.18 -6.23 -15.61
CA GLY A 76 17.90 -5.90 -14.39
C GLY A 76 18.15 -4.42 -14.19
N TYR A 77 18.69 -4.08 -13.04
CA TYR A 77 19.08 -2.72 -12.67
C TYR A 77 20.45 -2.34 -13.26
N LEU A 78 20.52 -1.18 -13.87
CA LEU A 78 21.75 -0.69 -14.51
C LEU A 78 22.87 -0.53 -13.48
N ASN A 79 24.01 -1.18 -13.73
CA ASN A 79 25.20 -1.18 -12.87
C ASN A 79 24.96 -1.67 -11.42
N ASP A 80 23.86 -2.35 -11.15
CA ASP A 80 23.55 -2.93 -9.84
C ASP A 80 23.21 -4.42 -9.96
N LYS A 81 24.25 -5.23 -10.02
CA LYS A 81 24.13 -6.70 -10.13
C LYS A 81 23.55 -7.33 -8.87
N GLU A 82 23.82 -6.75 -7.72
CA GLU A 82 23.33 -7.27 -6.44
C GLU A 82 21.82 -7.04 -6.31
N ALA A 83 21.36 -5.83 -6.55
CA ALA A 83 19.92 -5.55 -6.59
C ALA A 83 19.18 -6.40 -7.65
N THR A 84 19.81 -6.59 -8.83
CA THR A 84 19.24 -7.44 -9.87
C THR A 84 19.09 -8.89 -9.41
N LYS A 85 20.15 -9.47 -8.80
CA LYS A 85 20.12 -10.84 -8.29
C LYS A 85 19.08 -11.03 -7.17
N ASN A 86 18.88 -9.99 -6.35
CA ASN A 86 17.89 -10.03 -5.26
C ASN A 86 16.45 -9.89 -5.77
N ALA A 87 16.25 -9.27 -6.93
CA ALA A 87 14.93 -9.02 -7.49
C ALA A 87 14.49 -10.05 -8.54
N LEU A 88 15.44 -10.66 -9.27
CA LEU A 88 15.17 -11.62 -10.34
C LEU A 88 15.71 -12.99 -9.97
N SER A 89 14.85 -13.99 -9.98
CA SER A 89 15.27 -15.39 -9.84
C SER A 89 15.83 -15.94 -11.16
N ASP A 90 16.61 -17.04 -11.07
CA ASP A 90 17.24 -17.68 -12.23
C ASP A 90 16.21 -18.24 -13.24
N ASP A 91 15.00 -18.55 -12.77
CA ASP A 91 13.88 -19.05 -13.60
C ASP A 91 12.95 -17.93 -14.10
N GLY A 92 13.35 -16.66 -13.90
CA GLY A 92 12.73 -15.49 -14.53
C GLY A 92 11.55 -14.86 -13.77
N TRP A 93 11.38 -15.17 -12.47
CA TRP A 93 10.43 -14.47 -11.63
C TRP A 93 11.04 -13.20 -11.07
N PHE A 94 10.25 -12.14 -11.13
CA PHE A 94 10.57 -10.84 -10.54
C PHE A 94 9.81 -10.64 -9.23
N SER A 95 10.54 -10.47 -8.16
CA SER A 95 10.00 -10.16 -6.83
C SER A 95 9.73 -8.66 -6.72
N THR A 96 8.47 -8.27 -6.61
CA THR A 96 8.05 -6.87 -6.70
C THR A 96 8.29 -6.07 -5.41
N GLY A 97 8.41 -6.76 -4.28
CA GLY A 97 8.39 -6.17 -2.95
C GLY A 97 7.00 -5.67 -2.53
N ASP A 98 5.98 -6.01 -3.29
CA ASP A 98 4.58 -5.66 -3.02
C ASP A 98 3.84 -6.88 -2.44
N ILE A 99 2.95 -6.62 -1.49
CA ILE A 99 2.06 -7.62 -0.90
C ILE A 99 0.72 -7.58 -1.61
N GLY A 100 0.21 -8.73 -1.98
CA GLY A 100 -1.07 -8.89 -2.65
C GLY A 100 -1.69 -10.25 -2.46
N SER A 101 -2.78 -10.50 -3.15
CA SER A 101 -3.43 -11.82 -3.27
C SER A 101 -4.05 -11.97 -4.67
N LEU A 102 -4.30 -13.20 -5.07
CA LEU A 102 -5.09 -13.50 -6.25
C LEU A 102 -6.49 -13.94 -5.81
N THR A 103 -7.51 -13.42 -6.45
CA THR A 103 -8.87 -13.93 -6.28
C THR A 103 -9.02 -15.31 -6.94
N ASN A 104 -10.07 -16.06 -6.57
CA ASN A 104 -10.34 -17.36 -7.18
C ASN A 104 -10.59 -17.30 -8.70
N ASP A 105 -10.98 -16.16 -9.22
CA ASP A 105 -11.19 -15.90 -10.64
C ASP A 105 -10.04 -15.10 -11.29
N GLY A 106 -8.90 -14.96 -10.58
CA GLY A 106 -7.62 -14.52 -11.13
C GLY A 106 -7.41 -13.01 -11.18
N TYR A 107 -8.15 -12.23 -10.40
CA TYR A 107 -7.87 -10.79 -10.23
C TYR A 107 -6.79 -10.57 -9.16
N ILE A 108 -6.00 -9.51 -9.33
CA ILE A 108 -4.98 -9.11 -8.37
C ILE A 108 -5.59 -8.13 -7.36
N ARG A 109 -5.36 -8.38 -6.07
CA ARG A 109 -5.56 -7.41 -5.00
C ARG A 109 -4.21 -6.94 -4.49
N PHE A 110 -4.00 -5.64 -4.49
CA PHE A 110 -2.81 -5.01 -3.91
C PHE A 110 -3.09 -4.61 -2.46
N HIS A 111 -2.23 -5.02 -1.53
CA HIS A 111 -2.39 -4.78 -0.10
C HIS A 111 -1.35 -3.80 0.48
N GLY A 112 -0.33 -3.44 -0.29
CA GLY A 112 0.73 -2.52 0.13
C GLY A 112 2.12 -3.02 -0.22
N ARG A 113 3.16 -2.37 0.33
CA ARG A 113 4.55 -2.76 0.13
C ARG A 113 5.09 -3.44 1.38
N ILE A 114 5.94 -4.46 1.19
CA ILE A 114 6.54 -5.18 2.31
C ILE A 114 7.34 -4.23 3.24
N LYS A 115 8.03 -3.25 2.66
CA LYS A 115 8.81 -2.24 3.40
C LYS A 115 7.95 -1.18 4.12
N ASP A 116 6.66 -1.09 3.76
CA ASP A 116 5.71 -0.15 4.36
C ASP A 116 4.74 -0.89 5.31
N MET A 117 5.01 -2.19 5.57
CA MET A 117 4.33 -2.94 6.63
C MET A 117 4.93 -2.57 7.97
N LEU A 118 4.07 -2.25 8.92
CA LEU A 118 4.44 -2.01 10.31
C LEU A 118 4.33 -3.32 11.11
N LYS A 119 5.22 -3.50 12.08
CA LYS A 119 5.12 -4.61 13.06
C LYS A 119 4.69 -4.05 14.40
N VAL A 120 3.38 -4.04 14.65
CA VAL A 120 2.77 -3.45 15.86
C VAL A 120 2.41 -4.56 16.86
N GLY A 121 3.21 -4.74 17.90
CA GLY A 121 2.96 -5.77 18.92
C GLY A 121 2.93 -7.20 18.35
N GLY A 122 3.71 -7.47 17.29
CA GLY A 122 3.74 -8.75 16.59
C GLY A 122 2.76 -8.88 15.42
N GLU A 123 1.82 -7.93 15.27
CA GLU A 123 0.87 -7.91 14.16
C GLU A 123 1.46 -7.18 12.93
N ASN A 124 1.24 -7.73 11.75
CA ASN A 124 1.60 -7.09 10.49
C ASN A 124 0.47 -6.12 10.06
N VAL A 125 0.78 -4.83 10.00
CA VAL A 125 -0.17 -3.77 9.67
C VAL A 125 0.25 -3.06 8.39
N ALA A 126 -0.60 -3.07 7.38
CA ALA A 126 -0.34 -2.32 6.16
C ALA A 126 -0.58 -0.82 6.39
N ALA A 127 0.44 0.01 6.16
CA ALA A 127 0.28 1.47 6.21
C ALA A 127 -0.87 1.95 5.31
N LEU A 128 -0.98 1.38 4.12
CA LEU A 128 -2.02 1.69 3.14
C LEU A 128 -3.45 1.46 3.68
N GLU A 129 -3.66 0.46 4.52
CA GLU A 129 -4.99 0.20 5.12
C GLU A 129 -5.40 1.33 6.05
N ILE A 130 -4.46 1.83 6.87
CA ILE A 130 -4.70 2.96 7.76
C ILE A 130 -4.90 4.25 6.93
N GLU A 131 -4.08 4.46 5.89
CA GLU A 131 -4.21 5.61 4.98
C GLU A 131 -5.58 5.63 4.32
N ALA A 132 -6.01 4.50 3.73
CA ALA A 132 -7.32 4.41 3.09
C ALA A 132 -8.48 4.70 4.07
N TYR A 133 -8.33 4.29 5.34
CA TYR A 133 -9.31 4.58 6.38
C TYR A 133 -9.39 6.09 6.65
N PHE A 134 -8.25 6.75 6.88
CA PHE A 134 -8.21 8.20 7.11
C PHE A 134 -8.66 9.01 5.89
N ASP A 135 -8.26 8.62 4.68
CA ASP A 135 -8.64 9.27 3.43
C ASP A 135 -10.16 9.20 3.15
N SER A 136 -10.88 8.26 3.80
CA SER A 136 -12.34 8.19 3.74
C SER A 136 -13.04 9.30 4.52
N HIS A 137 -12.32 9.99 5.42
CA HIS A 137 -12.86 11.06 6.24
C HIS A 137 -13.11 12.33 5.42
N GLU A 138 -14.29 12.95 5.57
CA GLU A 138 -14.72 14.08 4.74
C GLU A 138 -13.81 15.33 4.81
N LYS A 139 -13.10 15.54 5.93
CA LYS A 139 -12.21 16.70 6.16
C LYS A 139 -10.75 16.44 5.78
N ILE A 140 -10.37 15.21 5.43
CA ILE A 140 -8.99 14.85 5.07
C ILE A 140 -8.82 14.90 3.56
N LEU A 141 -7.75 15.53 3.08
CA LEU A 141 -7.38 15.56 1.68
C LEU A 141 -6.55 14.32 1.31
N ILE A 142 -5.51 14.06 2.09
CA ILE A 142 -4.60 12.91 1.94
C ILE A 142 -3.94 12.60 3.28
N SER A 143 -3.69 11.34 3.53
CA SER A 143 -2.92 10.87 4.68
C SER A 143 -1.74 9.99 4.25
N GLN A 144 -0.70 9.96 5.08
CA GLN A 144 0.44 9.05 4.94
C GLN A 144 0.79 8.46 6.30
N VAL A 145 1.05 7.16 6.32
CA VAL A 145 1.37 6.43 7.54
C VAL A 145 2.77 5.85 7.47
N VAL A 146 3.50 6.00 8.56
CA VAL A 146 4.81 5.37 8.77
C VAL A 146 4.83 4.68 10.13
N GLY A 147 5.62 3.61 10.23
CA GLY A 147 5.96 3.00 11.51
C GLY A 147 7.03 3.84 12.20
N VAL A 148 6.84 4.09 13.49
CA VAL A 148 7.83 4.72 14.37
C VAL A 148 8.09 3.79 15.55
N ASP A 149 9.34 3.82 16.05
CA ASP A 149 9.76 2.92 17.13
C ASP A 149 8.95 3.16 18.42
N ASP A 150 8.62 2.09 19.09
CA ASP A 150 7.92 2.08 20.39
C ASP A 150 8.52 1.02 21.31
N ASP A 151 8.80 1.39 22.55
CA ASP A 151 9.50 0.54 23.53
C ASP A 151 8.71 -0.73 23.91
N HIS A 152 7.38 -0.72 23.75
CA HIS A 152 6.51 -1.84 24.16
C HIS A 152 6.00 -2.66 22.98
N LEU A 153 5.71 -2.02 21.84
CA LEU A 153 5.07 -2.65 20.69
C LEU A 153 6.03 -2.88 19.51
N GLY A 154 7.30 -2.47 19.64
CA GLY A 154 8.27 -2.49 18.57
C GLY A 154 8.09 -1.32 17.62
N GLU A 155 6.99 -1.29 16.88
CA GLU A 155 6.56 -0.14 16.09
C GLU A 155 5.12 0.25 16.42
N VAL A 156 4.80 1.53 16.19
CA VAL A 156 3.42 2.04 16.22
C VAL A 156 3.14 2.94 15.04
N PRO A 157 1.89 3.04 14.58
CA PRO A 157 1.55 3.91 13.47
C PRO A 157 1.65 5.39 13.87
N ALA A 158 2.29 6.19 13.01
CA ALA A 158 2.23 7.64 12.99
C ALA A 158 1.55 8.08 11.70
N VAL A 159 0.46 8.84 11.78
CA VAL A 159 -0.26 9.35 10.62
C VAL A 159 0.03 10.83 10.42
N PHE A 160 0.38 11.18 9.19
CA PHE A 160 0.55 12.55 8.71
C PHE A 160 -0.65 12.90 7.85
N ILE A 161 -1.26 14.05 8.10
CA ILE A 161 -2.56 14.42 7.51
C ILE A 161 -2.51 15.82 6.92
N GLU A 162 -2.85 15.92 5.65
CA GLU A 162 -3.21 17.17 5.02
C GLU A 162 -4.73 17.34 5.07
N LYS A 163 -5.18 18.43 5.67
CA LYS A 163 -6.61 18.79 5.76
C LYS A 163 -7.12 19.35 4.43
N LYS A 164 -8.38 19.12 4.12
CA LYS A 164 -9.02 19.85 3.02
C LYS A 164 -9.06 21.35 3.31
N PRO A 165 -8.90 22.21 2.31
CA PRO A 165 -8.97 23.65 2.49
C PRO A 165 -10.27 24.09 3.18
N GLY A 166 -10.14 24.93 4.21
CA GLY A 166 -11.29 25.48 4.93
C GLY A 166 -11.95 24.54 5.93
N THR A 167 -11.32 23.38 6.22
CA THR A 167 -11.82 22.46 7.24
C THR A 167 -10.94 22.48 8.49
N GLU A 168 -11.57 22.27 9.64
CA GLU A 168 -10.89 22.09 10.92
C GLU A 168 -11.24 20.72 11.50
N ILE A 169 -10.24 20.04 12.03
CA ILE A 169 -10.39 18.76 12.71
C ILE A 169 -9.32 18.65 13.80
N SER A 170 -9.69 18.14 14.96
CA SER A 170 -8.76 17.91 16.06
C SER A 170 -8.17 16.48 16.01
N LYS A 171 -7.09 16.28 16.77
CA LYS A 171 -6.50 14.94 16.93
C LYS A 171 -7.46 14.00 17.68
N GLU A 172 -8.19 14.54 18.65
CA GLU A 172 -9.20 13.82 19.44
C GLU A 172 -10.35 13.32 18.57
N GLU A 173 -10.88 14.17 17.67
CA GLU A 173 -11.90 13.78 16.69
C GLU A 173 -11.42 12.63 15.80
N LEU A 174 -10.14 12.65 15.37
CA LEU A 174 -9.57 11.59 14.54
C LEU A 174 -9.38 10.28 15.31
N ILE A 175 -9.00 10.33 16.58
CA ILE A 175 -8.93 9.14 17.43
C ILE A 175 -10.33 8.57 17.68
N ASP A 176 -11.32 9.41 17.95
CA ASP A 176 -12.70 8.96 18.12
C ASP A 176 -13.28 8.37 16.83
N PHE A 177 -12.90 8.89 15.67
CA PHE A 177 -13.22 8.30 14.36
C PHE A 177 -12.68 6.86 14.21
N CYS A 178 -11.52 6.53 14.82
CA CYS A 178 -10.92 5.21 14.77
C CYS A 178 -11.53 4.22 15.78
N LYS A 179 -11.95 4.67 16.95
CA LYS A 179 -12.39 3.81 18.06
C LYS A 179 -13.58 2.94 17.65
N GLY A 180 -13.42 1.61 17.82
CA GLY A 180 -14.45 0.64 17.49
C GLY A 180 -14.68 0.41 15.99
N GLN A 181 -13.96 1.13 15.12
CA GLN A 181 -14.05 0.98 13.67
C GLN A 181 -12.86 0.21 13.09
N ILE A 182 -11.67 0.41 13.66
CA ILE A 182 -10.46 -0.33 13.31
C ILE A 182 -9.86 -0.98 14.57
N SER A 183 -9.02 -2.00 14.39
CA SER A 183 -8.34 -2.67 15.49
C SER A 183 -7.43 -1.71 16.26
N ASN A 184 -7.37 -1.85 17.59
CA ASN A 184 -6.62 -0.94 18.45
C ASN A 184 -5.14 -0.79 18.09
N PHE A 185 -4.51 -1.86 17.60
CA PHE A 185 -3.12 -1.81 17.15
C PHE A 185 -2.92 -1.04 15.83
N LYS A 186 -3.99 -0.75 15.08
CA LYS A 186 -4.00 0.10 13.87
C LYS A 186 -4.27 1.57 14.19
N ILE A 187 -4.76 1.90 15.38
CA ILE A 187 -5.01 3.29 15.77
C ILE A 187 -3.67 4.00 15.94
N PRO A 188 -3.44 5.12 15.21
CA PRO A 188 -2.19 5.85 15.30
C PRO A 188 -1.89 6.35 16.71
N ARG A 189 -0.63 6.22 17.13
CA ARG A 189 -0.14 6.80 18.39
C ARG A 189 0.23 8.28 18.23
N TYR A 190 0.53 8.68 17.01
CA TYR A 190 0.91 10.04 16.66
C TYR A 190 0.07 10.52 15.48
N ILE A 191 -0.44 11.75 15.58
CA ILE A 191 -1.13 12.44 14.49
C ILE A 191 -0.42 13.78 14.27
N VAL A 192 0.05 13.99 13.05
CA VAL A 192 0.77 15.20 12.65
C VAL A 192 0.01 15.83 11.47
N PHE A 193 -0.40 17.10 11.64
CA PHE A 193 -0.93 17.87 10.53
C PHE A 193 0.22 18.46 9.72
N VAL A 194 0.11 18.38 8.40
CA VAL A 194 1.13 18.86 7.47
C VAL A 194 0.49 19.81 6.46
N ASP A 195 1.21 20.88 6.13
CA ASP A 195 0.82 21.83 5.09
C ASP A 195 1.56 21.55 3.79
N GLU A 196 2.73 20.91 3.86
CA GLU A 196 3.57 20.53 2.71
C GLU A 196 4.14 19.13 2.89
N TRP A 197 4.18 18.39 1.77
CA TRP A 197 4.75 17.04 1.72
C TRP A 197 6.20 17.04 1.24
N PRO A 198 7.08 16.22 1.83
CA PRO A 198 8.41 15.98 1.30
C PRO A 198 8.30 15.18 -0.01
N MET A 199 8.17 15.85 -1.13
CA MET A 199 7.98 15.21 -2.43
C MET A 199 9.30 14.81 -3.09
N SER A 200 9.29 13.70 -3.84
CA SER A 200 10.09 13.53 -5.04
C SER A 200 9.39 14.26 -6.20
N SER A 201 9.73 13.97 -7.45
CA SER A 201 9.02 14.60 -8.57
C SER A 201 7.49 14.40 -8.53
N THR A 202 7.03 13.23 -8.09
CA THR A 202 5.60 12.85 -8.14
C THR A 202 5.09 12.09 -6.90
N LYS A 203 5.97 11.70 -5.96
CA LYS A 203 5.59 10.83 -4.84
C LYS A 203 6.07 11.40 -3.51
N VAL A 204 5.27 11.23 -2.46
CA VAL A 204 5.66 11.53 -1.09
C VAL A 204 6.82 10.61 -0.67
N GLN A 205 7.87 11.21 -0.13
CA GLN A 205 9.04 10.51 0.39
C GLN A 205 8.80 10.12 1.86
N LYS A 206 8.08 9.02 2.08
CA LYS A 206 7.68 8.55 3.42
C LYS A 206 8.85 8.44 4.41
N PHE A 207 10.06 8.06 3.94
CA PHE A 207 11.22 7.96 4.82
C PHE A 207 11.61 9.30 5.48
N LYS A 208 11.27 10.42 4.86
CA LYS A 208 11.49 11.76 5.44
C LYS A 208 10.49 12.10 6.53
N LEU A 209 9.28 11.53 6.48
CA LEU A 209 8.25 11.75 7.50
C LEU A 209 8.69 11.22 8.86
N LYS A 210 9.45 10.11 8.89
CA LYS A 210 10.00 9.55 10.15
C LYS A 210 10.93 10.51 10.91
N ASN A 211 11.48 11.51 10.23
CA ASN A 211 12.40 12.49 10.81
C ASN A 211 11.70 13.80 11.27
N LEU A 212 10.40 13.89 11.05
CA LEU A 212 9.63 15.06 11.51
C LEU A 212 9.30 14.93 13.00
N ASP A 213 9.07 16.08 13.64
CA ASP A 213 8.58 16.10 15.02
C ASP A 213 7.17 15.51 15.07
N LEU A 214 7.02 14.45 15.82
CA LEU A 214 5.74 13.72 15.96
C LEU A 214 4.82 14.38 17.00
N GLY A 215 5.39 15.26 17.87
CA GLY A 215 4.67 15.80 19.00
C GLY A 215 4.35 14.75 20.06
N GLU A 216 3.30 14.99 20.83
CA GLU A 216 2.88 14.08 21.90
C GLU A 216 2.06 12.90 21.36
N LYS A 217 2.16 11.76 22.09
CA LYS A 217 1.26 10.61 21.83
C LYS A 217 -0.18 11.01 22.08
N VAL A 218 -1.08 10.63 21.17
CA VAL A 218 -2.52 10.96 21.23
C VAL A 218 -3.39 9.77 21.61
N PHE A 219 -2.79 8.55 21.61
CA PHE A 219 -3.48 7.31 21.94
C PHE A 219 -2.50 6.27 22.52
N GLY A 220 -2.90 5.57 23.58
CA GLY A 220 -2.22 4.41 24.21
C GLY A 220 -1.27 4.74 25.33
#